data_1bdec29e55e4d4f50641fb8f571bb744
#
_entry.id   1bdec29e55e4d4f50641fb8f571bb744
#
_cell.length_a   1.000
_cell.length_b   1.000
_cell.length_c   1.000
_cell.angle_alpha   90.00
_cell.angle_beta   90.00
_cell.angle_gamma   90.00
#
_symmetry.space_group_name_H-M   'P 1'
#
loop_
_entity.id
_entity.type
_entity.pdbx_description
1 polymer ?
#
loop_
_entity_poly.entity_id
_entity_poly.type
_entity_poly.pdbx_seq_one_letter_code
_entity_poly.pdbx_strand_id
1 'polypeptide(L)'
;MILIDGVPVLTDVYHIMLTLQRELRLNGSPLLATIKPPRDGVDLMVTCPYHKHGMESRPSCGITTIAKPNVPVGTLYCFSCKTTASLPEVVSHCFGKHDGGVFGRNWIMEHFVSIEENSRGGFFTVPTREITKQEHEYVSEEELESYRFVHPYLYKRGMTDELIEMFDLGYDRQKRMVTFPIKDTNGKVLFVAKRSVDTKFFALPKDLEKPLCYLYEAKKYFPDSKELYICESLFNALTMVKHGFPSIALLGTGTKEQVEALKSLDYRKYILCLDNDMAGRAGMDKLYKSLYKYKLINYLIAPVGKDINDFVNEGKNFLKNFSKTP
;
A
#
# COMPACT_ATOMS: atom_id res chain seq x y z
N MET A 1 -6.92 0.22 -27.23
CA MET A 1 -6.08 0.88 -26.22
C MET A 1 -6.79 0.74 -24.88
N ILE A 2 -6.10 0.29 -23.86
CA ILE A 2 -6.63 0.16 -22.51
C ILE A 2 -6.39 1.50 -21.80
N LEU A 3 -7.43 2.02 -21.14
CA LEU A 3 -7.34 3.22 -20.30
C LEU A 3 -7.61 2.83 -18.86
N ILE A 4 -6.70 3.14 -17.96
CA ILE A 4 -6.86 3.00 -16.51
C ILE A 4 -6.81 4.40 -15.90
N ASP A 5 -7.93 4.89 -15.38
CA ASP A 5 -8.09 6.26 -14.86
C ASP A 5 -7.67 7.36 -15.87
N GLY A 6 -7.96 7.13 -17.15
CA GLY A 6 -7.57 8.04 -18.22
C GLY A 6 -6.11 7.91 -18.68
N VAL A 7 -5.30 7.06 -18.03
CA VAL A 7 -3.91 6.81 -18.42
C VAL A 7 -3.86 5.66 -19.43
N PRO A 8 -3.25 5.85 -20.62
CA PRO A 8 -3.10 4.78 -21.57
C PRO A 8 -2.08 3.74 -21.10
N VAL A 9 -2.48 2.47 -21.13
CA VAL A 9 -1.60 1.32 -20.88
C VAL A 9 -0.98 0.91 -22.21
N LEU A 10 0.35 0.86 -22.27
CA LEU A 10 1.11 0.61 -23.52
C LEU A 10 1.21 -0.86 -23.91
N THR A 11 0.32 -1.70 -23.40
CA THR A 11 0.28 -3.14 -23.72
C THR A 11 -1.15 -3.59 -24.00
N ASP A 12 -1.31 -4.81 -24.48
CA ASP A 12 -2.62 -5.41 -24.72
C ASP A 12 -3.12 -6.25 -23.52
N VAL A 13 -4.41 -6.56 -23.53
CA VAL A 13 -5.06 -7.36 -22.48
C VAL A 13 -4.41 -8.74 -22.32
N TYR A 14 -3.99 -9.34 -23.43
CA TYR A 14 -3.41 -10.69 -23.43
C TYR A 14 -2.09 -10.71 -22.66
N HIS A 15 -1.23 -9.73 -22.90
CA HIS A 15 0.05 -9.62 -22.19
C HIS A 15 -0.13 -9.36 -20.69
N ILE A 16 -1.10 -8.50 -20.33
CA ILE A 16 -1.44 -8.26 -18.91
C ILE A 16 -1.88 -9.57 -18.26
N MET A 17 -2.78 -10.32 -18.88
CA MET A 17 -3.29 -11.58 -18.33
C MET A 17 -2.23 -12.67 -18.25
N LEU A 18 -1.28 -12.74 -19.17
CA LEU A 18 -0.14 -13.66 -19.10
C LEU A 18 0.81 -13.31 -17.95
N THR A 19 1.08 -12.03 -17.73
CA THR A 19 1.91 -11.57 -16.61
C THR A 19 1.24 -11.90 -15.28
N LEU A 20 -0.07 -11.63 -15.16
CA LEU A 20 -0.87 -12.01 -14.00
C LEU A 20 -0.82 -13.52 -13.75
N GLN A 21 -1.06 -14.34 -14.80
CA GLN A 21 -1.00 -15.81 -14.67
C GLN A 21 0.37 -16.29 -14.19
N ARG A 22 1.45 -15.70 -14.72
CA ARG A 22 2.83 -16.05 -14.32
C ARG A 22 3.06 -15.76 -12.84
N GLU A 23 2.65 -14.61 -12.36
CA GLU A 23 2.80 -14.26 -10.93
C GLU A 23 1.94 -15.14 -10.03
N LEU A 24 0.70 -15.42 -10.42
CA LEU A 24 -0.17 -16.34 -9.69
C LEU A 24 0.46 -17.74 -9.56
N ARG A 25 1.04 -18.27 -10.64
CA ARG A 25 1.76 -19.56 -10.61
C ARG A 25 2.98 -19.54 -9.70
N LEU A 26 3.77 -18.47 -9.71
CA LEU A 26 4.92 -18.31 -8.81
C LEU A 26 4.49 -18.30 -7.34
N ASN A 27 3.27 -17.84 -7.07
CA ASN A 27 2.67 -17.81 -5.73
C ASN A 27 1.83 -19.09 -5.42
N GLY A 28 1.91 -20.12 -6.24
CA GLY A 28 1.20 -21.39 -6.03
C GLY A 28 -0.32 -21.31 -6.26
N SER A 29 -0.84 -20.25 -6.87
CA SER A 29 -2.27 -20.09 -7.15
C SER A 29 -2.68 -20.85 -8.41
N PRO A 30 -3.79 -21.64 -8.36
CA PRO A 30 -4.31 -22.34 -9.53
C PRO A 30 -5.16 -21.46 -10.45
N LEU A 31 -5.42 -20.20 -10.07
CA LEU A 31 -6.30 -19.28 -10.82
C LEU A 31 -5.76 -19.03 -12.24
N LEU A 32 -6.65 -18.74 -13.17
CA LEU A 32 -6.35 -18.48 -14.57
C LEU A 32 -5.52 -19.60 -15.22
N ALA A 33 -5.84 -20.85 -14.90
CA ALA A 33 -5.11 -22.03 -15.39
C ALA A 33 -4.92 -22.05 -16.91
N THR A 34 -5.93 -21.60 -17.65
CA THR A 34 -5.90 -21.54 -19.14
C THR A 34 -6.22 -20.13 -19.62
N ILE A 35 -5.33 -19.58 -20.43
CA ILE A 35 -5.53 -18.36 -21.21
C ILE A 35 -5.31 -18.74 -22.68
N LYS A 36 -6.34 -18.57 -23.53
CA LYS A 36 -6.21 -18.82 -24.97
C LYS A 36 -5.86 -17.52 -25.68
N PRO A 37 -4.85 -17.51 -26.55
CA PRO A 37 -4.53 -16.31 -27.31
C PRO A 37 -5.77 -15.82 -28.09
N PRO A 38 -5.97 -14.49 -28.15
CA PRO A 38 -7.08 -13.93 -28.90
C PRO A 38 -6.91 -14.24 -30.40
N ARG A 39 -8.03 -14.45 -31.10
CA ARG A 39 -8.09 -14.44 -32.56
C ARG A 39 -8.61 -13.06 -32.98
N ASP A 40 -8.35 -12.69 -34.22
CA ASP A 40 -8.81 -11.40 -34.75
C ASP A 40 -10.31 -11.19 -34.52
N GLY A 41 -10.66 -10.10 -33.84
CA GLY A 41 -12.04 -9.74 -33.52
C GLY A 41 -12.72 -10.58 -32.44
N VAL A 42 -12.01 -11.49 -31.77
CA VAL A 42 -12.56 -12.36 -30.71
C VAL A 42 -12.02 -11.98 -29.35
N ASP A 43 -12.89 -12.04 -28.34
CA ASP A 43 -12.49 -11.81 -26.95
C ASP A 43 -11.46 -12.85 -26.48
N LEU A 44 -10.58 -12.44 -25.57
CA LEU A 44 -9.62 -13.32 -24.94
C LEU A 44 -10.35 -14.31 -24.01
N MET A 45 -10.20 -15.62 -24.26
CA MET A 45 -10.85 -16.65 -23.46
C MET A 45 -9.97 -17.12 -22.31
N VAL A 46 -10.48 -17.04 -21.07
CA VAL A 46 -9.78 -17.43 -19.85
C VAL A 46 -10.65 -18.31 -18.94
N THR A 47 -10.00 -19.15 -18.12
CA THR A 47 -10.68 -19.83 -17.01
C THR A 47 -11.14 -18.81 -15.97
N CYS A 48 -12.35 -18.98 -15.45
CA CYS A 48 -12.99 -18.01 -14.55
C CYS A 48 -12.32 -18.00 -13.17
N PRO A 49 -11.89 -16.86 -12.67
CA PRO A 49 -11.35 -16.77 -11.31
C PRO A 49 -12.44 -16.71 -10.23
N TYR A 50 -13.71 -16.46 -10.59
CA TYR A 50 -14.80 -16.16 -9.64
C TYR A 50 -15.63 -17.36 -9.20
N HIS A 51 -15.61 -18.48 -9.92
CA HIS A 51 -16.36 -19.67 -9.53
C HIS A 51 -15.50 -20.93 -9.54
N LYS A 52 -15.96 -21.98 -8.86
CA LYS A 52 -15.24 -23.28 -8.72
C LYS A 52 -13.79 -23.10 -8.23
N HIS A 53 -13.55 -22.08 -7.39
CA HIS A 53 -12.21 -21.74 -6.90
C HIS A 53 -11.16 -21.56 -8.02
N GLY A 54 -11.60 -21.10 -9.21
CA GLY A 54 -10.75 -20.94 -10.38
C GLY A 54 -10.34 -22.24 -11.09
N MET A 55 -10.83 -23.38 -10.61
CA MET A 55 -10.50 -24.71 -11.16
C MET A 55 -11.59 -25.20 -12.10
N GLU A 56 -11.54 -24.78 -13.34
CA GLU A 56 -12.38 -25.31 -14.41
C GLU A 56 -11.53 -25.88 -15.55
N SER A 57 -12.04 -26.92 -16.21
CA SER A 57 -11.32 -27.62 -17.27
C SER A 57 -11.33 -26.89 -18.61
N ARG A 58 -12.24 -25.97 -18.81
CA ARG A 58 -12.39 -25.18 -20.06
C ARG A 58 -12.64 -23.73 -19.74
N PRO A 59 -12.03 -22.79 -20.51
CA PRO A 59 -12.29 -21.36 -20.34
C PRO A 59 -13.77 -21.01 -20.53
N SER A 60 -14.34 -20.31 -19.55
CA SER A 60 -15.73 -19.85 -19.56
C SER A 60 -15.88 -18.33 -19.51
N CYS A 61 -14.80 -17.58 -19.46
CA CYS A 61 -14.80 -16.12 -19.49
C CYS A 61 -14.25 -15.60 -20.81
N GLY A 62 -14.92 -14.57 -21.35
CA GLY A 62 -14.38 -13.69 -22.39
C GLY A 62 -13.89 -12.39 -21.77
N ILE A 63 -12.72 -11.92 -22.17
CA ILE A 63 -12.24 -10.57 -21.83
C ILE A 63 -12.16 -9.76 -23.13
N THR A 64 -12.80 -8.60 -23.15
CA THR A 64 -12.90 -7.74 -24.31
C THR A 64 -11.52 -7.18 -24.69
N THR A 65 -11.06 -7.47 -25.90
CA THR A 65 -9.76 -7.00 -26.42
C THR A 65 -9.90 -5.79 -27.35
N ILE A 66 -11.09 -5.58 -27.91
CA ILE A 66 -11.43 -4.46 -28.81
C ILE A 66 -12.59 -3.69 -28.22
N ALA A 67 -12.54 -2.35 -28.25
CA ALA A 67 -13.61 -1.51 -27.74
C ALA A 67 -14.95 -1.83 -28.45
N LYS A 68 -16.00 -2.05 -27.67
CA LYS A 68 -17.37 -2.26 -28.10
C LYS A 68 -18.25 -1.13 -27.54
N PRO A 69 -19.40 -0.81 -28.15
CA PRO A 69 -20.31 0.16 -27.58
C PRO A 69 -20.67 -0.23 -26.14
N ASN A 70 -20.44 0.71 -25.19
CA ASN A 70 -20.70 0.52 -23.76
C ASN A 70 -19.92 -0.60 -23.03
N VAL A 71 -18.91 -1.19 -23.67
CA VAL A 71 -18.06 -2.21 -23.05
C VAL A 71 -16.59 -1.82 -23.21
N PRO A 72 -15.94 -1.33 -22.16
CA PRO A 72 -14.52 -0.99 -22.19
C PRO A 72 -13.62 -2.20 -22.50
N VAL A 73 -12.48 -1.94 -23.13
CA VAL A 73 -11.43 -2.95 -23.30
C VAL A 73 -10.96 -3.43 -21.93
N GLY A 74 -10.80 -4.75 -21.77
CA GLY A 74 -10.45 -5.37 -20.49
C GLY A 74 -11.65 -5.78 -19.63
N THR A 75 -12.89 -5.58 -20.09
CA THR A 75 -14.07 -6.09 -19.38
C THR A 75 -14.15 -7.60 -19.49
N LEU A 76 -14.15 -8.29 -18.35
CA LEU A 76 -14.39 -9.73 -18.25
C LEU A 76 -15.89 -9.99 -18.14
N TYR A 77 -16.38 -11.00 -18.87
CA TYR A 77 -17.70 -11.59 -18.68
C TYR A 77 -17.60 -13.11 -18.63
N CYS A 78 -18.14 -13.71 -17.58
CA CYS A 78 -18.22 -15.17 -17.45
C CYS A 78 -19.56 -15.70 -17.95
N PHE A 79 -19.53 -16.59 -18.94
CA PHE A 79 -20.74 -17.21 -19.52
C PHE A 79 -21.41 -18.23 -18.57
N SER A 80 -20.64 -18.75 -17.57
CA SER A 80 -21.14 -19.72 -16.59
C SER A 80 -21.77 -19.04 -15.36
N CYS A 81 -21.03 -18.22 -14.63
CA CYS A 81 -21.54 -17.58 -13.39
C CYS A 81 -22.11 -16.18 -13.60
N LYS A 82 -22.09 -15.65 -14.84
CA LYS A 82 -22.62 -14.34 -15.23
C LYS A 82 -21.92 -13.14 -14.56
N THR A 83 -20.77 -13.35 -13.95
CA THR A 83 -19.98 -12.27 -13.34
C THR A 83 -19.44 -11.37 -14.45
N THR A 84 -19.55 -10.05 -14.23
CA THR A 84 -18.89 -9.01 -15.01
C THR A 84 -17.91 -8.28 -14.12
N ALA A 85 -16.69 -8.03 -14.61
CA ALA A 85 -15.67 -7.32 -13.86
C ALA A 85 -14.74 -6.55 -14.81
N SER A 86 -14.24 -5.41 -14.37
CA SER A 86 -13.17 -4.68 -15.04
C SER A 86 -11.82 -5.38 -14.88
N LEU A 87 -10.86 -5.08 -15.76
CA LEU A 87 -9.52 -5.67 -15.67
C LEU A 87 -8.84 -5.44 -14.28
N PRO A 88 -8.89 -4.24 -13.67
CA PRO A 88 -8.42 -4.04 -12.30
C PRO A 88 -9.11 -4.92 -11.26
N GLU A 89 -10.43 -5.09 -11.34
CA GLU A 89 -11.17 -5.96 -10.41
C GLU A 89 -10.78 -7.43 -10.56
N VAL A 90 -10.54 -7.88 -11.79
CA VAL A 90 -10.04 -9.25 -12.05
C VAL A 90 -8.67 -9.46 -11.40
N VAL A 91 -7.75 -8.51 -11.57
CA VAL A 91 -6.42 -8.57 -10.94
C VAL A 91 -6.54 -8.58 -9.41
N SER A 92 -7.29 -7.64 -8.83
CA SER A 92 -7.52 -7.60 -7.37
C SER A 92 -8.07 -8.92 -6.85
N HIS A 93 -9.10 -9.46 -7.49
CA HIS A 93 -9.72 -10.71 -7.09
C HIS A 93 -8.74 -11.89 -7.13
N CYS A 94 -7.91 -11.99 -8.17
CA CYS A 94 -6.90 -13.05 -8.30
C CYS A 94 -5.85 -13.03 -7.17
N PHE A 95 -5.59 -11.87 -6.59
CA PHE A 95 -4.73 -11.71 -5.40
C PHE A 95 -5.52 -11.73 -4.09
N GLY A 96 -6.80 -12.15 -4.12
CA GLY A 96 -7.64 -12.23 -2.92
C GLY A 96 -8.01 -10.86 -2.32
N LYS A 97 -7.96 -9.78 -3.11
CA LYS A 97 -8.34 -8.43 -2.70
C LYS A 97 -9.79 -8.14 -3.11
N HIS A 98 -10.59 -7.68 -2.16
CA HIS A 98 -11.99 -7.29 -2.37
C HIS A 98 -12.12 -5.77 -2.21
N ASP A 99 -11.39 -5.02 -3.03
CA ASP A 99 -11.16 -3.57 -2.92
C ASP A 99 -11.72 -2.76 -4.10
N GLY A 100 -12.60 -3.37 -4.90
CA GLY A 100 -13.18 -2.72 -6.09
C GLY A 100 -12.15 -2.44 -7.19
N GLY A 101 -11.06 -3.20 -7.23
CA GLY A 101 -10.04 -3.06 -8.28
C GLY A 101 -8.90 -2.09 -7.96
N VAL A 102 -8.83 -1.55 -6.72
CA VAL A 102 -7.77 -0.59 -6.34
C VAL A 102 -6.39 -1.23 -6.42
N PHE A 103 -6.20 -2.42 -5.85
CA PHE A 103 -4.95 -3.16 -5.97
C PHE A 103 -4.61 -3.48 -7.42
N GLY A 104 -5.59 -3.99 -8.18
CA GLY A 104 -5.37 -4.38 -9.58
C GLY A 104 -5.00 -3.21 -10.47
N ARG A 105 -5.58 -2.03 -10.22
CA ARG A 105 -5.22 -0.79 -10.89
C ARG A 105 -3.74 -0.45 -10.66
N ASN A 106 -3.32 -0.43 -9.40
CA ASN A 106 -1.93 -0.13 -9.04
C ASN A 106 -0.96 -1.16 -9.64
N TRP A 107 -1.31 -2.44 -9.59
CA TRP A 107 -0.53 -3.51 -10.18
C TRP A 107 -0.36 -3.33 -11.70
N ILE A 108 -1.44 -3.00 -12.45
CA ILE A 108 -1.36 -2.74 -13.89
C ILE A 108 -0.49 -1.51 -14.17
N MET A 109 -0.65 -0.44 -13.41
CA MET A 109 0.15 0.77 -13.56
C MET A 109 1.64 0.50 -13.32
N GLU A 110 1.97 -0.26 -12.28
CA GLU A 110 3.37 -0.62 -11.96
C GLU A 110 4.04 -1.48 -13.04
N HIS A 111 3.29 -2.37 -13.68
CA HIS A 111 3.85 -3.32 -14.65
C HIS A 111 3.88 -2.82 -16.09
N PHE A 112 2.95 -1.94 -16.47
CA PHE A 112 2.71 -1.65 -17.89
C PHE A 112 2.61 -0.16 -18.23
N VAL A 113 2.75 0.73 -17.27
CA VAL A 113 2.89 2.15 -17.53
C VAL A 113 4.34 2.53 -17.30
N SER A 114 5.13 2.57 -18.38
CA SER A 114 6.50 3.07 -18.32
C SER A 114 6.47 4.58 -18.16
N ILE A 115 7.03 5.09 -17.08
CA ILE A 115 7.57 6.45 -17.07
C ILE A 115 8.86 6.35 -17.87
N GLU A 116 8.79 6.66 -19.17
CA GLU A 116 10.00 6.79 -19.99
C GLU A 116 10.85 7.93 -19.42
N GLU A 117 12.02 7.60 -18.90
CA GLU A 117 13.14 8.53 -18.90
C GLU A 117 13.52 8.82 -20.36
N ASN A 118 13.01 9.92 -20.89
CA ASN A 118 13.34 10.37 -22.22
C ASN A 118 14.78 10.90 -22.27
N SER A 119 15.66 10.08 -22.81
CA SER A 119 16.88 10.54 -23.46
C SER A 119 16.70 10.32 -24.97
N ARG A 120 16.14 11.30 -25.68
CA ARG A 120 16.51 11.75 -27.05
C ARG A 120 15.38 12.56 -27.68
N GLY A 121 15.75 13.78 -28.09
CA GLY A 121 14.95 14.85 -28.59
C GLY A 121 13.89 14.53 -29.65
N GLY A 122 12.76 15.11 -29.46
CA GLY A 122 11.67 15.33 -30.41
C GLY A 122 10.67 16.29 -29.77
N PHE A 123 10.62 17.51 -30.30
CA PHE A 123 9.70 18.54 -29.84
C PHE A 123 8.26 18.12 -30.01
N PHE A 124 7.59 17.70 -28.94
CA PHE A 124 6.16 17.85 -28.76
C PHE A 124 5.97 18.73 -27.55
N THR A 125 5.50 19.94 -27.76
CA THR A 125 4.99 20.81 -26.72
C THR A 125 3.72 20.16 -26.16
N VAL A 126 3.89 19.34 -25.11
CA VAL A 126 2.82 19.05 -24.19
C VAL A 126 2.54 20.37 -23.49
N PRO A 127 1.30 20.85 -23.44
CA PRO A 127 1.00 22.02 -22.62
C PRO A 127 1.49 21.68 -21.20
N THR A 128 2.50 22.40 -20.78
CA THR A 128 2.99 22.38 -19.42
C THR A 128 1.82 22.82 -18.56
N ARG A 129 1.08 21.85 -18.04
CA ARG A 129 0.28 22.12 -16.86
C ARG A 129 1.34 22.46 -15.83
N GLU A 130 1.48 23.74 -15.57
CA GLU A 130 2.21 24.18 -14.39
C GLU A 130 1.66 23.34 -13.25
N ILE A 131 2.51 22.46 -12.71
CA ILE A 131 2.27 21.89 -11.40
C ILE A 131 2.46 23.10 -10.50
N THR A 132 1.40 23.90 -10.37
CA THR A 132 1.26 24.75 -9.21
C THR A 132 1.43 23.77 -8.05
N LYS A 133 2.57 23.88 -7.32
CA LYS A 133 2.65 23.35 -5.97
C LYS A 133 1.36 23.83 -5.33
N GLN A 134 0.39 22.92 -5.19
CA GLN A 134 -0.74 23.19 -4.32
C GLN A 134 -0.04 23.43 -2.99
N GLU A 135 -0.11 24.67 -2.52
CA GLU A 135 0.25 24.97 -1.15
C GLU A 135 -0.61 24.02 -0.33
N HIS A 136 0.04 23.02 0.29
CA HIS A 136 -0.66 22.12 1.17
C HIS A 136 -1.21 22.97 2.30
N GLU A 137 -2.53 23.09 2.35
CA GLU A 137 -3.20 23.72 3.46
C GLU A 137 -2.96 22.81 4.67
N TYR A 138 -2.11 23.26 5.58
CA TYR A 138 -1.82 22.53 6.81
C TYR A 138 -3.06 22.51 7.70
N VAL A 139 -3.21 21.44 8.48
CA VAL A 139 -4.31 21.34 9.46
C VAL A 139 -4.17 22.47 10.49
N SER A 140 -5.25 23.21 10.71
CA SER A 140 -5.24 24.32 11.67
C SER A 140 -5.16 23.85 13.11
N GLU A 141 -4.66 24.72 14.02
CA GLU A 141 -4.58 24.40 15.44
C GLU A 141 -5.99 24.22 16.04
N GLU A 142 -6.98 24.97 15.57
CA GLU A 142 -8.38 24.84 15.99
C GLU A 142 -8.96 23.46 15.65
N GLU A 143 -8.61 22.93 14.47
CA GLU A 143 -9.02 21.57 14.09
C GLU A 143 -8.32 20.53 15.00
N LEU A 144 -7.03 20.65 15.23
CA LEU A 144 -6.27 19.74 16.10
C LEU A 144 -6.79 19.77 17.54
N GLU A 145 -7.08 20.96 18.09
CA GLU A 145 -7.65 21.13 19.43
C GLU A 145 -8.98 20.39 19.57
N SER A 146 -9.80 20.37 18.52
CA SER A 146 -11.08 19.66 18.52
C SER A 146 -10.94 18.13 18.69
N TYR A 147 -9.76 17.59 18.42
CA TYR A 147 -9.44 16.15 18.56
C TYR A 147 -8.71 15.81 19.85
N ARG A 148 -8.21 16.78 20.64
CA ARG A 148 -7.47 16.56 21.90
C ARG A 148 -8.35 16.00 23.01
N PHE A 149 -8.86 14.80 22.75
CA PHE A 149 -9.61 13.99 23.70
C PHE A 149 -9.04 12.56 23.70
N VAL A 150 -8.68 12.05 24.86
CA VAL A 150 -8.13 10.70 24.96
C VAL A 150 -9.24 9.67 25.06
N HIS A 151 -9.32 8.79 24.07
CA HIS A 151 -10.29 7.69 24.07
C HIS A 151 -9.65 6.41 24.63
N PRO A 152 -10.37 5.60 25.47
CA PRO A 152 -9.85 4.36 26.07
C PRO A 152 -9.32 3.33 25.07
N TYR A 153 -9.71 3.41 23.82
CA TYR A 153 -9.19 2.58 22.74
C TYR A 153 -7.67 2.74 22.55
N LEU A 154 -7.11 3.93 22.76
CA LEU A 154 -5.66 4.15 22.67
C LEU A 154 -4.92 3.32 23.73
N TYR A 155 -5.39 3.33 24.96
CA TYR A 155 -4.83 2.50 26.04
C TYR A 155 -4.99 1.00 25.77
N LYS A 156 -6.16 0.59 25.24
CA LYS A 156 -6.38 -0.80 24.81
C LYS A 156 -5.38 -1.23 23.72
N ARG A 157 -4.93 -0.31 22.88
CA ARG A 157 -3.89 -0.52 21.87
C ARG A 157 -2.47 -0.35 22.45
N GLY A 158 -2.33 -0.23 23.76
CA GLY A 158 -1.05 -0.16 24.47
C GLY A 158 -0.35 1.20 24.43
N MET A 159 -1.05 2.27 24.01
CA MET A 159 -0.49 3.62 24.06
C MET A 159 -0.42 4.11 25.51
N THR A 160 0.61 4.87 25.85
CA THR A 160 0.80 5.54 27.15
C THR A 160 0.49 7.02 27.02
N ASP A 161 0.31 7.72 28.15
CA ASP A 161 0.08 9.16 28.17
C ASP A 161 1.21 9.92 27.47
N GLU A 162 2.46 9.51 27.69
CA GLU A 162 3.64 10.11 27.05
C GLU A 162 3.60 9.96 25.52
N LEU A 163 3.17 8.81 25.00
CA LEU A 163 3.02 8.62 23.55
C LEU A 163 1.86 9.44 22.99
N ILE A 164 0.75 9.51 23.72
CA ILE A 164 -0.42 10.28 23.32
C ILE A 164 -0.04 11.74 23.18
N GLU A 165 0.69 12.28 24.16
CA GLU A 165 1.19 13.66 24.15
C GLU A 165 2.26 13.87 23.07
N MET A 166 3.26 12.98 22.98
CA MET A 166 4.37 13.06 22.02
C MET A 166 3.90 13.13 20.57
N PHE A 167 2.87 12.37 20.23
CA PHE A 167 2.32 12.25 18.88
C PHE A 167 1.02 13.02 18.66
N ASP A 168 0.55 13.77 19.66
CA ASP A 168 -0.71 14.52 19.67
C ASP A 168 -1.91 13.62 19.25
N LEU A 169 -1.94 12.38 19.81
CA LEU A 169 -3.00 11.43 19.50
C LEU A 169 -4.31 11.87 20.14
N GLY A 170 -5.40 11.74 19.43
CA GLY A 170 -6.68 12.19 19.93
C GLY A 170 -7.87 11.35 19.46
N TYR A 171 -9.06 11.96 19.47
CA TYR A 171 -10.29 11.30 19.11
C TYR A 171 -11.30 12.25 18.47
N ASP A 172 -11.73 11.92 17.27
CA ASP A 172 -12.86 12.54 16.57
C ASP A 172 -14.17 11.95 17.10
N ARG A 173 -14.85 12.73 17.99
CA ARG A 173 -16.10 12.30 18.63
C ARG A 173 -17.24 12.09 17.65
N GLN A 174 -17.29 12.91 16.57
CA GLN A 174 -18.37 12.86 15.58
C GLN A 174 -18.25 11.60 14.72
N LYS A 175 -17.04 11.25 14.31
CA LYS A 175 -16.77 10.10 13.45
C LYS A 175 -16.48 8.81 14.24
N ARG A 176 -16.37 8.88 15.57
CA ARG A 176 -15.97 7.77 16.46
C ARG A 176 -14.65 7.13 16.03
N MET A 177 -13.63 7.98 15.82
CA MET A 177 -12.32 7.56 15.33
C MET A 177 -11.20 8.14 16.16
N VAL A 178 -10.20 7.33 16.52
CA VAL A 178 -8.94 7.85 17.05
C VAL A 178 -8.17 8.55 15.94
N THR A 179 -7.45 9.62 16.30
CA THR A 179 -6.78 10.51 15.36
C THR A 179 -5.26 10.45 15.52
N PHE A 180 -4.58 10.57 14.39
CA PHE A 180 -3.12 10.52 14.28
C PHE A 180 -2.68 11.71 13.41
N PRO A 181 -2.25 12.83 13.99
CA PRO A 181 -1.66 13.92 13.24
C PRO A 181 -0.36 13.47 12.55
N ILE A 182 -0.29 13.67 11.25
CA ILE A 182 0.89 13.32 10.45
C ILE A 182 1.59 14.60 10.03
N LYS A 183 2.84 14.73 10.44
CA LYS A 183 3.63 15.96 10.26
C LYS A 183 4.60 15.84 9.07
N ASP A 184 4.90 17.00 8.49
CA ASP A 184 6.01 17.15 7.56
C ASP A 184 7.36 17.16 8.29
N THR A 185 8.45 17.34 7.57
CA THR A 185 9.81 17.39 8.12
C THR A 185 10.07 18.62 9.02
N ASN A 186 9.18 19.63 8.99
CA ASN A 186 9.27 20.85 9.80
C ASN A 186 8.37 20.79 11.05
N GLY A 187 7.60 19.72 11.21
CA GLY A 187 6.70 19.52 12.34
C GLY A 187 5.30 20.11 12.14
N LYS A 188 4.97 20.63 10.96
CA LYS A 188 3.61 21.09 10.64
C LYS A 188 2.73 19.90 10.25
N VAL A 189 1.49 19.88 10.72
CA VAL A 189 0.55 18.79 10.45
C VAL A 189 0.02 18.87 9.03
N LEU A 190 0.39 17.89 8.20
CA LEU A 190 -0.07 17.74 6.82
C LEU A 190 -1.53 17.30 6.77
N PHE A 191 -1.88 16.32 7.58
CA PHE A 191 -3.24 15.78 7.70
C PHE A 191 -3.40 14.97 8.97
N VAL A 192 -4.65 14.65 9.29
CA VAL A 192 -5.00 13.77 10.42
C VAL A 192 -5.51 12.44 9.86
N ALA A 193 -4.74 11.38 10.03
CA ALA A 193 -5.19 10.02 9.77
C ALA A 193 -6.16 9.59 10.88
N LYS A 194 -7.19 8.83 10.56
CA LYS A 194 -8.23 8.45 11.52
C LYS A 194 -8.54 6.96 11.45
N ARG A 195 -8.71 6.33 12.61
CA ARG A 195 -9.06 4.91 12.70
C ARG A 195 -10.32 4.72 13.53
N SER A 196 -11.31 3.99 13.00
CA SER A 196 -12.53 3.64 13.73
C SER A 196 -12.22 2.83 14.99
N VAL A 197 -12.90 3.17 16.09
CA VAL A 197 -12.82 2.39 17.33
C VAL A 197 -13.74 1.15 17.30
N ASP A 198 -14.71 1.14 16.38
CA ASP A 198 -15.72 0.10 16.25
C ASP A 198 -15.39 -0.97 15.19
N THR A 199 -14.60 -0.57 14.17
CA THR A 199 -14.26 -1.42 13.02
C THR A 199 -12.77 -1.35 12.68
N LYS A 200 -12.35 -2.12 11.66
CA LYS A 200 -10.97 -2.01 11.12
C LYS A 200 -10.80 -0.85 10.13
N PHE A 201 -11.82 -0.01 9.94
CA PHE A 201 -11.78 1.08 8.98
C PHE A 201 -10.73 2.12 9.36
N PHE A 202 -9.94 2.51 8.36
CA PHE A 202 -8.89 3.52 8.46
C PHE A 202 -9.11 4.57 7.37
N ALA A 203 -9.20 5.83 7.77
CA ALA A 203 -9.45 6.95 6.86
C ALA A 203 -8.18 7.76 6.65
N LEU A 204 -7.89 8.01 5.39
CA LEU A 204 -6.86 8.94 4.92
C LEU A 204 -7.52 9.97 4.00
N PRO A 205 -6.96 11.18 3.86
CA PRO A 205 -7.37 12.10 2.81
C PRO A 205 -7.25 11.43 1.44
N LYS A 206 -8.17 11.76 0.55
CA LYS A 206 -8.10 11.34 -0.85
C LYS A 206 -6.99 12.16 -1.55
N ASP A 207 -6.33 11.53 -2.52
CA ASP A 207 -5.34 12.16 -3.41
C ASP A 207 -4.10 12.75 -2.71
N LEU A 208 -3.79 12.30 -1.48
CA LEU A 208 -2.60 12.69 -0.76
C LEU A 208 -1.44 11.73 -1.04
N GLU A 209 -0.30 12.28 -1.43
CA GLU A 209 0.97 11.53 -1.45
C GLU A 209 1.32 11.11 -0.02
N LYS A 210 1.51 9.79 0.19
CA LYS A 210 1.81 9.25 1.52
C LYS A 210 3.21 9.63 1.97
N PRO A 211 3.37 10.43 3.04
CA PRO A 211 4.69 10.75 3.58
C PRO A 211 5.28 9.54 4.33
N LEU A 212 6.51 9.67 4.80
CA LEU A 212 7.08 8.80 5.82
C LEU A 212 6.52 9.24 7.18
N CYS A 213 5.40 8.62 7.59
CA CYS A 213 4.68 9.03 8.80
C CYS A 213 5.58 8.88 10.03
N TYR A 214 5.61 9.89 10.91
CA TYR A 214 6.42 9.96 12.12
C TYR A 214 7.93 10.16 11.90
N LEU A 215 8.35 10.53 10.69
CA LEU A 215 9.76 10.85 10.44
C LEU A 215 10.23 12.07 11.25
N TYR A 216 9.36 13.07 11.40
CA TYR A 216 9.66 14.24 12.24
C TYR A 216 9.92 13.83 13.69
N GLU A 217 9.04 13.03 14.27
CA GLU A 217 9.17 12.53 15.65
C GLU A 217 10.39 11.62 15.81
N ALA A 218 10.65 10.74 14.84
CA ALA A 218 11.84 9.88 14.87
C ALA A 218 13.12 10.71 14.91
N LYS A 219 13.22 11.78 14.12
CA LYS A 219 14.38 12.70 14.15
C LYS A 219 14.43 13.54 15.43
N LYS A 220 13.30 14.03 15.90
CA LYS A 220 13.22 14.90 17.09
C LYS A 220 13.58 14.18 18.38
N TYR A 221 13.07 12.97 18.57
CA TYR A 221 13.21 12.23 19.82
C TYR A 221 14.39 11.24 19.83
N PHE A 222 14.94 10.93 18.64
CA PHE A 222 16.08 10.04 18.50
C PHE A 222 17.16 10.65 17.56
N PRO A 223 17.65 11.88 17.86
CA PRO A 223 18.50 12.64 16.95
C PRO A 223 19.83 11.93 16.60
N ASP A 224 20.37 11.14 17.53
CA ASP A 224 21.66 10.45 17.36
C ASP A 224 21.53 9.05 16.75
N SER A 225 20.32 8.58 16.52
CA SER A 225 20.11 7.25 15.99
C SER A 225 20.57 7.14 14.54
N LYS A 226 21.34 6.10 14.25
CA LYS A 226 21.72 5.71 12.87
C LYS A 226 20.89 4.53 12.34
N GLU A 227 19.95 4.07 13.12
CA GLU A 227 19.01 3.01 12.78
C GLU A 227 17.59 3.57 12.72
N LEU A 228 16.76 3.09 11.78
CA LEU A 228 15.36 3.44 11.65
C LEU A 228 14.54 2.17 11.42
N TYR A 229 13.48 2.02 12.19
CA TYR A 229 12.54 0.92 12.08
C TYR A 229 11.38 1.31 11.16
N ILE A 230 11.09 0.47 10.17
CA ILE A 230 10.11 0.77 9.14
C ILE A 230 8.92 -0.17 9.30
N CYS A 231 7.79 0.37 9.74
CA CYS A 231 6.56 -0.36 10.01
C CYS A 231 5.52 -0.16 8.91
N GLU A 232 4.57 -1.06 8.80
CA GLU A 232 3.44 -0.94 7.89
C GLU A 232 2.38 0.03 8.43
N SER A 233 2.02 -0.09 9.71
CA SER A 233 0.93 0.65 10.36
C SER A 233 1.42 1.66 11.40
N LEU A 234 0.58 2.68 11.69
CA LEU A 234 0.88 3.69 12.71
C LEU A 234 0.99 3.08 14.12
N PHE A 235 0.11 2.13 14.48
CA PHE A 235 0.19 1.49 15.79
C PHE A 235 1.45 0.66 15.98
N ASN A 236 1.93 0.00 14.93
CA ASN A 236 3.20 -0.74 14.99
C ASN A 236 4.37 0.22 15.21
N ALA A 237 4.40 1.36 14.48
CA ALA A 237 5.45 2.37 14.66
C ALA A 237 5.41 2.98 16.07
N LEU A 238 4.24 3.35 16.58
CA LEU A 238 4.08 3.86 17.96
C LEU A 238 4.53 2.84 19.02
N THR A 239 4.23 1.56 18.79
CA THR A 239 4.69 0.48 19.68
C THR A 239 6.22 0.39 19.69
N MET A 240 6.87 0.53 18.55
CA MET A 240 8.33 0.56 18.47
C MET A 240 8.90 1.75 19.22
N VAL A 241 8.33 2.95 19.03
CA VAL A 241 8.76 4.17 19.77
C VAL A 241 8.60 3.98 21.27
N LYS A 242 7.48 3.41 21.74
CA LYS A 242 7.27 3.07 23.17
C LYS A 242 8.42 2.27 23.77
N HIS A 243 9.04 1.41 22.98
CA HIS A 243 10.16 0.58 23.40
C HIS A 243 11.53 1.18 23.09
N GLY A 244 11.60 2.47 22.77
CA GLY A 244 12.85 3.21 22.56
C GLY A 244 13.45 3.03 21.15
N PHE A 245 12.68 2.56 20.16
CA PHE A 245 13.15 2.36 18.80
C PHE A 245 12.61 3.46 17.88
N PRO A 246 13.49 4.27 17.23
CA PRO A 246 13.05 5.27 16.26
C PRO A 246 12.35 4.59 15.08
N SER A 247 11.10 4.95 14.84
CA SER A 247 10.31 4.24 13.82
C SER A 247 9.40 5.16 13.04
N ILE A 248 9.10 4.72 11.83
CA ILE A 248 8.17 5.34 10.89
C ILE A 248 7.13 4.32 10.41
N ALA A 249 6.01 4.84 9.89
CA ALA A 249 4.99 4.02 9.24
C ALA A 249 4.83 4.41 7.77
N LEU A 250 4.65 3.40 6.89
CA LEU A 250 4.46 3.59 5.46
C LEU A 250 2.98 3.67 5.05
N LEU A 251 2.05 3.32 5.94
CA LEU A 251 0.63 3.17 5.64
C LEU A 251 0.38 2.18 4.48
N GLY A 252 1.03 1.04 4.56
CA GLY A 252 1.07 -0.04 3.58
C GLY A 252 2.51 -0.51 3.34
N THR A 253 2.76 -1.12 2.19
CA THR A 253 4.05 -1.76 1.86
C THR A 253 5.09 -0.84 1.23
N GLY A 254 4.80 0.46 1.16
CA GLY A 254 5.68 1.49 0.62
C GLY A 254 5.39 1.88 -0.83
N THR A 255 5.34 3.20 -1.10
CA THR A 255 5.23 3.78 -2.44
C THR A 255 6.61 4.03 -3.05
N LYS A 256 6.67 4.37 -4.35
CA LYS A 256 7.92 4.76 -5.01
C LYS A 256 8.56 5.98 -4.32
N GLU A 257 7.75 6.98 -4.05
CA GLU A 257 8.15 8.26 -3.45
C GLU A 257 8.72 8.04 -2.04
N GLN A 258 8.07 7.17 -1.25
CA GLN A 258 8.58 6.78 0.07
C GLN A 258 9.93 6.06 -0.03
N VAL A 259 10.11 5.17 -1.02
CA VAL A 259 11.38 4.48 -1.25
C VAL A 259 12.49 5.47 -1.64
N GLU A 260 12.21 6.43 -2.54
CA GLU A 260 13.18 7.46 -2.90
C GLU A 260 13.54 8.35 -1.70
N ALA A 261 12.56 8.74 -0.90
CA ALA A 261 12.80 9.46 0.33
C ALA A 261 13.69 8.66 1.29
N LEU A 262 13.45 7.36 1.48
CA LEU A 262 14.27 6.49 2.33
C LEU A 262 15.72 6.40 1.86
N LYS A 263 16.00 6.40 0.55
CA LYS A 263 17.38 6.37 0.04
C LYS A 263 18.19 7.58 0.49
N SER A 264 17.56 8.76 0.56
CA SER A 264 18.20 10.04 0.88
C SER A 264 18.35 10.35 2.37
N LEU A 265 17.65 9.64 3.28
CA LEU A 265 17.74 9.90 4.72
C LEU A 265 19.13 9.56 5.28
N ASP A 266 19.60 10.32 6.28
CA ASP A 266 20.88 10.07 6.97
C ASP A 266 20.75 8.99 8.07
N TYR A 267 20.19 7.83 7.72
CA TYR A 267 20.26 6.62 8.54
C TYR A 267 21.18 5.61 7.84
N ARG A 268 21.98 4.90 8.61
CA ARG A 268 22.89 3.88 8.06
C ARG A 268 22.23 2.52 7.89
N LYS A 269 21.22 2.25 8.75
CA LYS A 269 20.60 0.93 8.83
C LYS A 269 19.08 1.06 8.93
N TYR A 270 18.38 0.26 8.17
CA TYR A 270 16.94 0.08 8.28
C TYR A 270 16.60 -1.30 8.82
N ILE A 271 15.62 -1.34 9.71
CA ILE A 271 15.04 -2.57 10.21
C ILE A 271 13.61 -2.64 9.67
N LEU A 272 13.35 -3.57 8.74
CA LEU A 272 12.03 -3.76 8.15
C LEU A 272 11.15 -4.53 9.11
N CYS A 273 10.02 -3.93 9.48
CA CYS A 273 9.08 -4.40 10.50
C CYS A 273 7.65 -4.44 9.95
N LEU A 274 7.47 -4.86 8.69
CA LEU A 274 6.15 -4.98 8.10
C LEU A 274 5.43 -6.22 8.66
N ASP A 275 4.11 -6.30 8.42
CA ASP A 275 3.29 -7.38 8.95
C ASP A 275 3.74 -8.75 8.40
N ASN A 276 3.67 -9.79 9.23
CA ASN A 276 4.09 -11.13 8.83
C ASN A 276 2.94 -11.87 8.10
N ASP A 277 2.42 -11.23 7.09
CA ASP A 277 1.50 -11.83 6.12
C ASP A 277 2.12 -11.86 4.71
N MET A 278 1.38 -12.30 3.73
CA MET A 278 1.88 -12.40 2.35
C MET A 278 2.21 -11.02 1.76
N ALA A 279 1.39 -10.02 2.02
CA ALA A 279 1.58 -8.66 1.50
C ALA A 279 2.77 -7.97 2.16
N GLY A 280 2.90 -8.06 3.48
CA GLY A 280 4.02 -7.48 4.23
C GLY A 280 5.35 -8.13 3.87
N ARG A 281 5.40 -9.45 3.68
CA ARG A 281 6.62 -10.15 3.21
C ARG A 281 7.03 -9.72 1.81
N ALA A 282 6.08 -9.63 0.88
CA ALA A 282 6.35 -9.11 -0.47
C ALA A 282 6.81 -7.64 -0.43
N GLY A 283 6.21 -6.83 0.45
CA GLY A 283 6.64 -5.46 0.72
C GLY A 283 8.07 -5.36 1.26
N MET A 284 8.42 -6.21 2.22
CA MET A 284 9.79 -6.29 2.75
C MET A 284 10.81 -6.66 1.67
N ASP A 285 10.50 -7.64 0.81
CA ASP A 285 11.36 -8.03 -0.31
C ASP A 285 11.53 -6.88 -1.32
N LYS A 286 10.46 -6.17 -1.66
CA LYS A 286 10.49 -4.98 -2.51
C LYS A 286 11.37 -3.87 -1.91
N LEU A 287 11.19 -3.56 -0.63
CA LEU A 287 11.99 -2.56 0.08
C LEU A 287 13.46 -2.97 0.13
N TYR A 288 13.74 -4.23 0.45
CA TYR A 288 15.11 -4.76 0.44
C TYR A 288 15.78 -4.54 -0.92
N LYS A 289 15.17 -5.03 -2.00
CA LYS A 289 15.70 -4.89 -3.37
C LYS A 289 15.94 -3.44 -3.78
N SER A 290 15.14 -2.52 -3.27
CA SER A 290 15.25 -1.10 -3.59
C SER A 290 16.29 -0.36 -2.76
N LEU A 291 16.59 -0.83 -1.54
CA LEU A 291 17.38 -0.09 -0.54
C LEU A 291 18.74 -0.72 -0.21
N TYR A 292 18.96 -2.03 -0.46
CA TYR A 292 20.18 -2.74 -0.02
C TYR A 292 21.51 -2.16 -0.56
N LYS A 293 21.46 -1.47 -1.69
CA LYS A 293 22.65 -0.78 -2.26
C LYS A 293 22.99 0.53 -1.54
N TYR A 294 22.05 1.06 -0.77
CA TYR A 294 22.16 2.37 -0.11
C TYR A 294 22.28 2.26 1.41
N LYS A 295 21.70 1.21 1.99
CA LYS A 295 21.53 1.05 3.43
C LYS A 295 21.78 -0.39 3.86
N LEU A 296 22.24 -0.58 5.09
CA LEU A 296 22.23 -1.88 5.73
C LEU A 296 20.78 -2.23 6.07
N ILE A 297 20.33 -3.42 5.69
CA ILE A 297 18.95 -3.86 5.91
C ILE A 297 18.92 -5.06 6.84
N ASN A 298 18.12 -4.95 7.90
CA ASN A 298 17.77 -6.04 8.79
C ASN A 298 16.26 -6.20 8.84
N TYR A 299 15.79 -7.29 9.45
CA TYR A 299 14.37 -7.59 9.62
C TYR A 299 14.04 -7.80 11.09
N LEU A 300 12.85 -7.37 11.47
CA LEU A 300 12.21 -7.68 12.74
C LEU A 300 10.80 -8.18 12.43
N ILE A 301 10.59 -9.49 12.50
CA ILE A 301 9.38 -10.14 12.03
C ILE A 301 8.57 -10.65 13.21
N ALA A 302 7.32 -10.20 13.33
CA ALA A 302 6.39 -10.71 14.32
C ALA A 302 6.00 -12.18 14.00
N PRO A 303 5.55 -12.97 14.96
CA PRO A 303 5.03 -14.32 14.70
C PRO A 303 3.90 -14.30 13.66
N VAL A 304 3.75 -15.39 12.92
CA VAL A 304 2.71 -15.53 11.89
C VAL A 304 1.32 -15.24 12.46
N GLY A 305 0.56 -14.42 11.75
CA GLY A 305 -0.80 -14.03 12.13
C GLY A 305 -0.91 -12.95 13.21
N LYS A 306 0.21 -12.35 13.61
CA LYS A 306 0.25 -11.22 14.56
C LYS A 306 1.01 -10.07 13.97
N ASP A 307 0.54 -8.85 14.26
CA ASP A 307 1.32 -7.64 14.06
C ASP A 307 2.17 -7.32 15.32
N ILE A 308 3.06 -6.34 15.21
CA ILE A 308 3.94 -5.94 16.32
C ILE A 308 3.15 -5.44 17.51
N ASN A 309 2.12 -4.63 17.29
CA ASN A 309 1.31 -4.06 18.35
C ASN A 309 0.52 -5.14 19.11
N ASP A 310 -0.11 -6.08 18.41
CA ASP A 310 -0.87 -7.16 19.03
C ASP A 310 0.06 -8.10 19.81
N PHE A 311 1.23 -8.43 19.26
CA PHE A 311 2.20 -9.32 19.90
C PHE A 311 2.76 -8.72 21.22
N VAL A 312 3.09 -7.44 21.20
CA VAL A 312 3.64 -6.76 22.37
C VAL A 312 2.58 -6.58 23.46
N ASN A 313 1.34 -6.26 23.08
CA ASN A 313 0.23 -6.10 24.03
C ASN A 313 -0.15 -7.41 24.74
N GLU A 314 0.21 -8.58 24.19
CA GLU A 314 0.06 -9.86 24.89
C GLU A 314 1.10 -10.10 26.00
N GLY A 315 1.92 -9.10 26.35
CA GLY A 315 2.93 -9.19 27.41
C GLY A 315 4.15 -10.04 27.04
N LYS A 316 4.37 -10.28 25.76
CA LYS A 316 5.53 -11.03 25.26
C LYS A 316 6.78 -10.16 25.30
N ASN A 317 7.90 -10.73 25.72
CA ASN A 317 9.16 -9.98 25.77
C ASN A 317 9.62 -9.64 24.35
N PHE A 318 9.57 -8.36 24.02
CA PHE A 318 9.82 -7.80 22.70
C PHE A 318 11.15 -8.30 22.07
N LEU A 319 12.24 -8.22 22.83
CA LEU A 319 13.58 -8.53 22.31
C LEU A 319 13.86 -10.03 22.17
N LYS A 320 13.21 -10.88 22.96
CA LYS A 320 13.45 -12.32 22.96
C LYS A 320 12.62 -13.09 21.94
N ASN A 321 11.51 -12.52 21.48
CA ASN A 321 10.50 -13.22 20.70
C ASN A 321 10.45 -12.84 19.22
N PHE A 322 11.23 -11.84 18.79
CA PHE A 322 11.38 -11.52 17.38
C PHE A 322 12.59 -12.27 16.79
N SER A 323 12.36 -13.05 15.75
CA SER A 323 13.45 -13.66 15.00
C SER A 323 14.16 -12.55 14.22
N LYS A 324 15.45 -12.36 14.49
CA LYS A 324 16.34 -11.61 13.61
C LYS A 324 16.68 -12.58 12.47
N THR A 325 16.03 -12.47 11.35
CA THR A 325 16.47 -13.15 10.14
C THR A 325 17.50 -12.27 9.43
N PRO A 326 18.62 -12.83 8.97
CA PRO A 326 19.62 -12.09 8.19
C PRO A 326 19.10 -11.69 6.83
#